data_3032735f2767556d2c7e6c293c780927
#
_entry.id   3032735f2767556d2c7e6c293c780927
#
_cell.length_a   1.000
_cell.length_b   1.000
_cell.length_c   1.000
_cell.angle_alpha   90.00
_cell.angle_beta   90.00
_cell.angle_gamma   90.00
#
_symmetry.space_group_name_H-M   'P 1'
#
loop_
_entity.id
_entity.type
_entity.pdbx_description
1 polymer ?
#
loop_
_entity_poly.entity_id
_entity_poly.type
_entity_poly.pdbx_seq_one_letter_code
_entity_poly.pdbx_strand_id
1 'polypeptide(L)'
;MSLLKNKISLKLLLILVFSLLGLSTRADSIMTTVKPMAMIIAAVTPPTIDVNYLVRDGHSGHHYHMRPSDRLLLKDSNYFFWLGPELEPIMATAAKHPNSIDLSKMLDDKPELTKGGSHLWMNPAEAVALAGSVAEVLSKAYPQDSALIEQRLADFSVAINHIDDDLKHQIASLSNRDFIALHDGYGSLVSHYQLNQLAAFYGENEQMIGASSRLALKQEVADKDKVCVLTQPQFNLKPVKSLLAANHELDFVSIDPLAMSSDMTSYEIFMKDVASKLVQCLQQ
;
A
#
# COMPACT_ATOMS: atom_id res chain seq x y z
N MET A 1 38.59 60.82 6.80
CA MET A 1 38.78 59.37 7.13
C MET A 1 37.59 58.67 7.72
N SER A 2 36.51 59.34 8.18
CA SER A 2 35.34 58.73 8.82
C SER A 2 34.30 58.15 7.84
N LEU A 3 34.11 58.72 6.65
CA LEU A 3 33.08 58.31 5.68
C LEU A 3 33.40 57.01 4.91
N LEU A 4 34.67 56.61 4.84
CA LEU A 4 35.08 55.37 4.16
C LEU A 4 34.80 54.12 5.04
N LYS A 5 34.95 54.22 6.37
CA LYS A 5 34.67 53.11 7.32
C LYS A 5 33.18 52.71 7.34
N ASN A 6 32.27 53.69 7.24
CA ASN A 6 30.83 53.40 7.21
C ASN A 6 30.34 52.70 5.93
N LYS A 7 30.97 52.99 4.78
CA LYS A 7 30.60 52.34 3.50
C LYS A 7 31.03 50.87 3.43
N ILE A 8 32.17 50.53 4.08
CA ILE A 8 32.66 49.13 4.13
C ILE A 8 31.76 48.31 5.08
N SER A 9 31.34 48.87 6.22
CA SER A 9 30.46 48.22 7.18
C SER A 9 29.07 47.92 6.59
N LEU A 10 28.52 48.84 5.81
CA LEU A 10 27.19 48.67 5.16
C LEU A 10 27.23 47.64 4.03
N LYS A 11 28.34 47.56 3.27
CA LYS A 11 28.50 46.52 2.24
C LYS A 11 28.67 45.11 2.85
N LEU A 12 29.42 44.99 3.96
CA LEU A 12 29.54 43.73 4.70
C LEU A 12 28.21 43.29 5.31
N LEU A 13 27.41 44.22 5.84
CA LEU A 13 26.07 43.95 6.39
C LEU A 13 25.09 43.49 5.30
N LEU A 14 25.14 44.10 4.09
CA LEU A 14 24.34 43.72 2.93
C LEU A 14 24.70 42.33 2.39
N ILE A 15 25.99 41.96 2.40
CA ILE A 15 26.45 40.62 1.99
C ILE A 15 26.02 39.58 3.02
N LEU A 16 26.06 39.91 4.31
CA LEU A 16 25.60 39.01 5.37
C LEU A 16 24.06 38.79 5.35
N VAL A 17 23.31 39.84 5.04
CA VAL A 17 21.84 39.75 4.89
C VAL A 17 21.44 38.97 3.62
N PHE A 18 22.22 39.08 2.54
CA PHE A 18 21.94 38.31 1.32
C PHE A 18 22.32 36.82 1.45
N SER A 19 23.29 36.49 2.32
CA SER A 19 23.61 35.08 2.63
C SER A 19 22.61 34.42 3.60
N LEU A 20 21.77 35.23 4.28
CA LEU A 20 20.66 34.78 5.15
C LEU A 20 19.31 34.70 4.42
N LEU A 21 19.21 35.18 3.18
CA LEU A 21 18.12 34.82 2.29
C LEU A 21 18.31 33.36 1.87
N GLY A 22 18.06 32.45 2.84
CA GLY A 22 18.15 31.03 2.64
C GLY A 22 17.36 30.66 1.40
N LEU A 23 18.02 30.03 0.45
CA LEU A 23 17.37 29.22 -0.55
C LEU A 23 16.36 28.37 0.22
N SER A 24 15.08 28.66 0.08
CA SER A 24 14.02 27.72 0.45
C SER A 24 14.25 26.49 -0.41
N THR A 25 15.08 25.59 0.07
CA THR A 25 15.17 24.26 -0.52
C THR A 25 13.80 23.64 -0.30
N ARG A 26 13.05 23.53 -1.37
CA ARG A 26 11.81 22.75 -1.34
C ARG A 26 12.19 21.37 -0.80
N ALA A 27 11.50 20.91 0.21
CA ALA A 27 11.71 19.56 0.72
C ALA A 27 11.50 18.57 -0.42
N ASP A 28 12.40 17.59 -0.55
CA ASP A 28 12.23 16.52 -1.52
C ASP A 28 10.95 15.74 -1.20
N SER A 29 10.28 15.31 -2.24
CA SER A 29 9.03 14.56 -2.10
C SER A 29 8.96 13.36 -3.05
N ILE A 30 8.36 12.30 -2.54
CA ILE A 30 8.10 11.07 -3.28
C ILE A 30 6.59 10.93 -3.45
N MET A 31 6.18 10.50 -4.63
CA MET A 31 4.80 10.17 -4.95
C MET A 31 4.68 8.68 -5.20
N THR A 32 3.58 8.07 -4.75
CA THR A 32 3.21 6.71 -5.12
C THR A 32 1.71 6.62 -5.41
N THR A 33 1.18 5.43 -5.55
CA THR A 33 -0.18 5.17 -6.03
C THR A 33 -1.20 5.17 -4.91
N VAL A 34 -1.05 4.30 -3.92
CA VAL A 34 -2.01 4.06 -2.82
C VAL A 34 -1.35 4.23 -1.45
N LYS A 35 -2.17 4.45 -0.43
CA LYS A 35 -1.70 4.71 0.95
C LYS A 35 -0.83 3.59 1.52
N PRO A 36 -1.13 2.29 1.38
CA PRO A 36 -0.24 1.24 1.88
C PRO A 36 1.16 1.29 1.24
N MET A 37 1.25 1.58 -0.06
CA MET A 37 2.54 1.77 -0.74
C MET A 37 3.29 2.98 -0.17
N ALA A 38 2.58 4.09 0.12
CA ALA A 38 3.19 5.24 0.77
C ALA A 38 3.74 4.91 2.16
N MET A 39 3.04 4.07 2.93
CA MET A 39 3.50 3.60 4.24
C MET A 39 4.78 2.74 4.14
N ILE A 40 4.85 1.83 3.16
CA ILE A 40 6.04 1.01 2.90
C ILE A 40 7.23 1.90 2.52
N ILE A 41 7.02 2.83 1.58
CA ILE A 41 8.05 3.76 1.11
C ILE A 41 8.52 4.66 2.27
N ALA A 42 7.59 5.24 3.04
CA ALA A 42 7.90 6.10 4.19
C ALA A 42 8.69 5.36 5.29
N ALA A 43 8.47 4.04 5.44
CA ALA A 43 9.20 3.24 6.41
C ALA A 43 10.72 3.24 6.16
N VAL A 44 11.16 3.34 4.91
CA VAL A 44 12.60 3.33 4.53
C VAL A 44 13.13 4.70 4.12
N THR A 45 12.26 5.70 3.93
CA THR A 45 12.62 7.04 3.48
C THR A 45 13.12 7.90 4.65
N PRO A 46 14.18 8.69 4.49
CA PRO A 46 14.59 9.68 5.48
C PRO A 46 13.45 10.64 5.86
N PRO A 47 13.29 11.04 7.14
CA PRO A 47 12.16 11.84 7.60
C PRO A 47 12.13 13.27 7.05
N THR A 48 13.18 13.69 6.34
CA THR A 48 13.28 14.99 5.64
C THR A 48 12.62 14.98 4.27
N ILE A 49 12.19 13.80 3.78
CA ILE A 49 11.58 13.61 2.46
C ILE A 49 10.11 13.24 2.66
N ASP A 50 9.21 14.03 2.07
CA ASP A 50 7.77 13.77 2.16
C ASP A 50 7.36 12.63 1.23
N VAL A 51 6.52 11.71 1.73
CA VAL A 51 5.93 10.63 0.93
C VAL A 51 4.43 10.84 0.82
N ASN A 52 3.94 10.92 -0.41
CA ASN A 52 2.54 11.18 -0.74
C ASN A 52 1.98 10.11 -1.68
N TYR A 53 0.66 10.02 -1.80
CA TYR A 53 -0.02 9.06 -2.68
C TYR A 53 -1.16 9.71 -3.48
N LEU A 54 -1.48 9.11 -4.64
CA LEU A 54 -2.45 9.65 -5.60
C LEU A 54 -3.90 9.29 -5.25
N VAL A 55 -4.15 8.02 -4.94
CA VAL A 55 -5.51 7.53 -4.64
C VAL A 55 -5.89 7.91 -3.23
N ARG A 56 -6.74 8.91 -3.10
CA ARG A 56 -7.18 9.44 -1.80
C ARG A 56 -8.18 8.52 -1.11
N ASP A 57 -8.29 8.67 0.21
CA ASP A 57 -9.24 7.94 1.03
C ASP A 57 -10.67 8.02 0.46
N GLY A 58 -11.35 6.87 0.47
CA GLY A 58 -12.70 6.73 -0.06
C GLY A 58 -12.80 6.52 -1.58
N HIS A 59 -11.67 6.40 -2.28
CA HIS A 59 -11.63 6.13 -3.72
C HIS A 59 -10.98 4.77 -4.00
N SER A 60 -11.44 4.12 -5.08
CA SER A 60 -10.85 2.88 -5.56
C SER A 60 -9.56 3.13 -6.34
N GLY A 61 -8.55 2.28 -6.13
CA GLY A 61 -7.33 2.26 -6.96
C GLY A 61 -7.60 1.86 -8.40
N HIS A 62 -8.61 1.01 -8.64
CA HIS A 62 -8.96 0.51 -9.98
C HIS A 62 -9.75 1.51 -10.84
N HIS A 63 -10.41 2.49 -10.20
CA HIS A 63 -11.21 3.53 -10.88
C HIS A 63 -10.67 4.94 -10.69
N TYR A 64 -9.37 5.05 -10.43
CA TYR A 64 -8.72 6.34 -10.21
C TYR A 64 -8.70 7.19 -11.47
N HIS A 65 -9.03 8.48 -11.31
CA HIS A 65 -8.89 9.50 -12.35
C HIS A 65 -8.03 10.65 -11.84
N MET A 66 -6.91 10.89 -12.50
CA MET A 66 -5.95 11.93 -12.14
C MET A 66 -6.56 13.34 -12.24
N ARG A 67 -6.64 14.03 -11.12
CA ARG A 67 -7.13 15.41 -11.02
C ARG A 67 -6.03 16.41 -11.39
N PRO A 68 -6.37 17.67 -11.72
CA PRO A 68 -5.38 18.71 -11.94
C PRO A 68 -4.43 18.92 -10.74
N SER A 69 -4.94 18.83 -9.50
CA SER A 69 -4.13 18.89 -8.27
C SER A 69 -3.12 17.75 -8.17
N ASP A 70 -3.51 16.54 -8.57
CA ASP A 70 -2.66 15.35 -8.50
C ASP A 70 -1.50 15.46 -9.50
N ARG A 71 -1.76 16.05 -10.68
CA ARG A 71 -0.72 16.35 -11.68
C ARG A 71 0.31 17.36 -11.18
N LEU A 72 -0.14 18.36 -10.39
CA LEU A 72 0.77 19.33 -9.79
C LEU A 72 1.66 18.66 -8.74
N LEU A 73 1.07 17.86 -7.83
CA LEU A 73 1.82 17.11 -6.83
C LEU A 73 2.82 16.15 -7.47
N LEU A 74 2.39 15.41 -8.48
CA LEU A 74 3.26 14.50 -9.23
C LEU A 74 4.40 15.25 -9.93
N LYS A 75 4.10 16.35 -10.62
CA LYS A 75 5.12 17.18 -11.30
C LYS A 75 6.18 17.70 -10.33
N ASP A 76 5.75 17.97 -9.11
CA ASP A 76 6.58 18.58 -8.08
C ASP A 76 7.35 17.54 -7.25
N SER A 77 7.07 16.24 -7.44
CA SER A 77 7.79 15.16 -6.76
C SER A 77 9.11 14.84 -7.44
N ASN A 78 10.09 14.33 -6.66
CA ASN A 78 11.39 13.89 -7.15
C ASN A 78 11.33 12.51 -7.81
N TYR A 79 10.47 11.62 -7.26
CA TYR A 79 10.27 10.25 -7.73
C TYR A 79 8.80 9.88 -7.71
N PHE A 80 8.40 9.01 -8.64
CA PHE A 80 7.11 8.32 -8.64
C PHE A 80 7.33 6.81 -8.64
N PHE A 81 6.96 6.15 -7.53
CA PHE A 81 7.01 4.70 -7.40
C PHE A 81 5.63 4.10 -7.68
N TRP A 82 5.57 3.07 -8.51
CA TRP A 82 4.35 2.35 -8.86
C TRP A 82 4.64 0.87 -9.12
N LEU A 83 3.60 0.04 -9.24
CA LEU A 83 3.73 -1.40 -9.41
C LEU A 83 3.75 -1.87 -10.88
N GLY A 84 3.90 -0.93 -11.81
CA GLY A 84 4.02 -1.25 -13.23
C GLY A 84 2.68 -1.36 -13.98
N PRO A 85 2.75 -1.45 -15.34
CA PRO A 85 1.58 -1.35 -16.21
C PRO A 85 0.65 -2.58 -16.12
N GLU A 86 1.16 -3.72 -15.69
CA GLU A 86 0.35 -4.95 -15.57
C GLU A 86 -0.51 -4.92 -14.31
N LEU A 87 0.04 -4.43 -13.19
CA LEU A 87 -0.66 -4.37 -11.91
C LEU A 87 -1.47 -3.08 -11.74
N GLU A 88 -0.99 -1.96 -12.29
CA GLU A 88 -1.62 -0.65 -12.17
C GLU A 88 -1.80 0.05 -13.55
N PRO A 89 -2.55 -0.54 -14.49
CA PRO A 89 -2.69 0.01 -15.85
C PRO A 89 -3.28 1.44 -15.86
N ILE A 90 -4.10 1.78 -14.88
CA ILE A 90 -4.71 3.11 -14.74
C ILE A 90 -3.69 4.20 -14.42
N MET A 91 -2.53 3.83 -13.89
CA MET A 91 -1.44 4.75 -13.55
C MET A 91 -0.52 5.09 -14.73
N ALA A 92 -0.77 4.55 -15.93
CA ALA A 92 0.07 4.78 -17.11
C ALA A 92 0.31 6.26 -17.45
N THR A 93 -0.62 7.17 -17.07
CA THR A 93 -0.44 8.61 -17.23
C THR A 93 0.54 9.18 -16.20
N ALA A 94 0.46 8.73 -14.94
CA ALA A 94 1.39 9.11 -13.88
C ALA A 94 2.80 8.59 -14.15
N ALA A 95 2.89 7.40 -14.74
CA ALA A 95 4.14 6.74 -15.12
C ALA A 95 4.97 7.51 -16.19
N LYS A 96 4.42 8.57 -16.79
CA LYS A 96 5.16 9.52 -17.66
C LYS A 96 6.05 10.48 -16.87
N HIS A 97 6.03 10.42 -15.54
CA HIS A 97 6.93 11.19 -14.69
C HIS A 97 8.40 10.85 -15.05
N PRO A 98 9.33 11.86 -15.14
CA PRO A 98 10.72 11.63 -15.58
C PRO A 98 11.46 10.59 -14.74
N ASN A 99 11.22 10.56 -13.43
CA ASN A 99 11.80 9.61 -12.49
C ASN A 99 10.74 8.61 -12.01
N SER A 100 9.99 8.03 -12.95
CA SER A 100 9.05 6.95 -12.65
C SER A 100 9.80 5.64 -12.47
N ILE A 101 9.56 4.97 -11.35
CA ILE A 101 10.18 3.69 -10.98
C ILE A 101 9.11 2.61 -10.94
N ASP A 102 9.23 1.66 -11.84
CA ASP A 102 8.39 0.47 -11.90
C ASP A 102 8.96 -0.59 -10.94
N LEU A 103 8.32 -0.73 -9.78
CA LEU A 103 8.78 -1.65 -8.74
C LEU A 103 8.55 -3.12 -9.12
N SER A 104 7.58 -3.43 -9.99
CA SER A 104 7.36 -4.81 -10.43
C SER A 104 8.58 -5.38 -11.12
N LYS A 105 9.26 -4.58 -11.94
CA LYS A 105 10.50 -4.98 -12.62
C LYS A 105 11.67 -5.27 -11.68
N MET A 106 11.66 -4.66 -10.51
CA MET A 106 12.69 -4.92 -9.48
C MET A 106 12.41 -6.21 -8.71
N LEU A 107 11.24 -6.82 -8.93
CA LEU A 107 10.83 -8.12 -8.38
C LEU A 107 10.88 -9.26 -9.43
N ASP A 108 11.36 -9.00 -10.66
CA ASP A 108 11.40 -10.00 -11.75
C ASP A 108 12.20 -11.27 -11.37
N ASP A 109 13.22 -11.13 -10.52
CA ASP A 109 13.98 -12.26 -9.99
C ASP A 109 13.23 -13.09 -8.92
N LYS A 110 12.03 -12.64 -8.53
CA LYS A 110 11.19 -13.24 -7.48
C LYS A 110 9.75 -13.42 -7.97
N PRO A 111 9.55 -14.21 -9.03
CA PRO A 111 8.23 -14.34 -9.66
C PRO A 111 7.16 -14.92 -8.73
N GLU A 112 7.57 -15.58 -7.63
CA GLU A 112 6.66 -16.04 -6.59
C GLU A 112 5.96 -14.90 -5.84
N LEU A 113 6.59 -13.71 -5.76
CA LEU A 113 6.04 -12.54 -5.06
C LEU A 113 4.98 -11.78 -5.87
N THR A 114 4.79 -12.08 -7.16
CA THR A 114 3.85 -11.34 -8.02
C THR A 114 2.63 -12.17 -8.44
N LYS A 115 2.49 -13.39 -7.91
CA LYS A 115 1.40 -14.31 -8.28
C LYS A 115 0.04 -13.97 -7.68
N GLY A 116 0.01 -13.12 -6.66
CA GLY A 116 -1.19 -12.82 -5.87
C GLY A 116 -2.06 -11.68 -6.40
N GLY A 117 -1.86 -11.21 -7.65
CA GLY A 117 -2.60 -10.08 -8.21
C GLY A 117 -2.00 -8.71 -7.86
N SER A 118 -2.77 -7.64 -8.06
CA SER A 118 -2.29 -6.26 -7.96
C SER A 118 -2.07 -5.72 -6.54
N HIS A 119 -2.56 -6.44 -5.50
CA HIS A 119 -2.51 -5.99 -4.10
C HIS A 119 -1.28 -6.55 -3.36
N LEU A 120 -0.07 -6.35 -3.91
CA LEU A 120 1.19 -6.90 -3.37
C LEU A 120 1.44 -6.50 -1.91
N TRP A 121 1.05 -5.28 -1.53
CA TRP A 121 1.19 -4.79 -0.16
C TRP A 121 0.37 -5.55 0.88
N MET A 122 -0.53 -6.46 0.48
CA MET A 122 -1.26 -7.33 1.42
C MET A 122 -0.41 -8.50 1.94
N ASN A 123 0.73 -8.78 1.33
CA ASN A 123 1.65 -9.84 1.72
C ASN A 123 2.90 -9.25 2.40
N PRO A 124 3.20 -9.61 3.66
CA PRO A 124 4.37 -9.11 4.38
C PRO A 124 5.70 -9.31 3.65
N ALA A 125 5.91 -10.48 3.04
CA ALA A 125 7.15 -10.77 2.31
C ALA A 125 7.30 -9.90 1.06
N GLU A 126 6.21 -9.63 0.32
CA GLU A 126 6.19 -8.71 -0.82
C GLU A 126 6.44 -7.27 -0.37
N ALA A 127 5.86 -6.85 0.76
CA ALA A 127 6.10 -5.52 1.33
C ALA A 127 7.57 -5.30 1.71
N VAL A 128 8.22 -6.29 2.32
CA VAL A 128 9.66 -6.22 2.63
C VAL A 128 10.49 -6.16 1.34
N ALA A 129 10.14 -6.93 0.32
CA ALA A 129 10.82 -6.90 -0.97
C ALA A 129 10.65 -5.54 -1.67
N LEU A 130 9.44 -4.97 -1.67
CA LEU A 130 9.16 -3.63 -2.19
C LEU A 130 9.95 -2.56 -1.44
N ALA A 131 10.00 -2.63 -0.11
CA ALA A 131 10.81 -1.73 0.72
C ALA A 131 12.30 -1.81 0.36
N GLY A 132 12.82 -3.02 0.12
CA GLY A 132 14.20 -3.24 -0.34
C GLY A 132 14.48 -2.59 -1.68
N SER A 133 13.58 -2.75 -2.65
CA SER A 133 13.68 -2.10 -3.97
C SER A 133 13.67 -0.57 -3.87
N VAL A 134 12.81 -0.02 -3.02
CA VAL A 134 12.76 1.43 -2.76
C VAL A 134 14.06 1.90 -2.11
N ALA A 135 14.55 1.20 -1.09
CA ALA A 135 15.79 1.53 -0.39
C ALA A 135 17.00 1.53 -1.33
N GLU A 136 17.08 0.59 -2.27
CA GLU A 136 18.13 0.55 -3.29
C GLU A 136 18.12 1.81 -4.17
N VAL A 137 16.95 2.25 -4.64
CA VAL A 137 16.80 3.45 -5.44
C VAL A 137 17.17 4.69 -4.63
N LEU A 138 16.66 4.81 -3.40
CA LEU A 138 16.88 5.97 -2.54
C LEU A 138 18.34 6.07 -2.08
N SER A 139 19.02 4.97 -1.77
CA SER A 139 20.45 4.99 -1.38
C SER A 139 21.35 5.48 -2.52
N LYS A 140 20.98 5.18 -3.79
CA LYS A 140 21.67 5.73 -4.95
C LYS A 140 21.38 7.23 -5.16
N ALA A 141 20.13 7.64 -4.92
CA ALA A 141 19.69 9.02 -5.08
C ALA A 141 20.18 9.95 -3.96
N TYR A 142 20.29 9.44 -2.74
CA TYR A 142 20.67 10.16 -1.52
C TYR A 142 21.84 9.45 -0.81
N PRO A 143 23.05 9.46 -1.38
CA PRO A 143 24.20 8.72 -0.82
C PRO A 143 24.56 9.11 0.61
N GLN A 144 24.31 10.38 0.99
CA GLN A 144 24.55 10.90 2.34
C GLN A 144 23.63 10.26 3.39
N ASP A 145 22.47 9.75 2.98
CA ASP A 145 21.46 9.12 3.84
C ASP A 145 21.45 7.58 3.74
N SER A 146 22.36 6.99 2.93
CA SER A 146 22.37 5.55 2.64
C SER A 146 22.38 4.69 3.92
N ALA A 147 23.23 5.03 4.88
CA ALA A 147 23.29 4.29 6.15
C ALA A 147 21.97 4.37 6.96
N LEU A 148 21.29 5.52 6.93
CA LEU A 148 19.98 5.68 7.57
C LEU A 148 18.91 4.86 6.85
N ILE A 149 18.92 4.88 5.51
CA ILE A 149 17.97 4.10 4.69
C ILE A 149 18.15 2.61 4.95
N GLU A 150 19.38 2.12 4.97
CA GLU A 150 19.69 0.71 5.28
C GLU A 150 19.24 0.31 6.69
N GLN A 151 19.49 1.16 7.70
CA GLN A 151 19.02 0.93 9.07
C GLN A 151 17.49 0.86 9.12
N ARG A 152 16.79 1.79 8.49
CA ARG A 152 15.32 1.81 8.44
C ARG A 152 14.75 0.59 7.73
N LEU A 153 15.37 0.14 6.65
CA LEU A 153 15.00 -1.11 5.96
C LEU A 153 15.16 -2.33 6.88
N ALA A 154 16.27 -2.40 7.62
CA ALA A 154 16.50 -3.49 8.56
C ALA A 154 15.45 -3.51 9.67
N ASP A 155 15.16 -2.35 10.29
CA ASP A 155 14.15 -2.21 11.34
C ASP A 155 12.75 -2.58 10.83
N PHE A 156 12.36 -2.07 9.65
CA PHE A 156 11.10 -2.42 9.00
C PHE A 156 11.00 -3.92 8.74
N SER A 157 12.05 -4.53 8.16
CA SER A 157 12.06 -5.95 7.84
C SER A 157 11.91 -6.82 9.09
N VAL A 158 12.59 -6.48 10.18
CA VAL A 158 12.45 -7.19 11.47
C VAL A 158 11.03 -7.09 12.00
N ALA A 159 10.46 -5.88 12.01
CA ALA A 159 9.11 -5.68 12.54
C ALA A 159 8.05 -6.42 11.71
N ILE A 160 8.15 -6.40 10.38
CA ILE A 160 7.18 -7.04 9.50
C ILE A 160 7.32 -8.57 9.52
N ASN A 161 8.54 -9.10 9.54
CA ASN A 161 8.77 -10.53 9.66
C ASN A 161 8.21 -11.08 10.99
N HIS A 162 8.33 -10.34 12.09
CA HIS A 162 7.72 -10.73 13.35
C HIS A 162 6.19 -10.84 13.27
N ILE A 163 5.53 -9.86 12.65
CA ILE A 163 4.07 -9.89 12.43
C ILE A 163 3.69 -11.09 11.54
N ASP A 164 4.46 -11.35 10.51
CA ASP A 164 4.26 -12.48 9.59
C ASP A 164 4.37 -13.82 10.30
N ASP A 165 5.42 -14.01 11.09
CA ASP A 165 5.64 -15.26 11.83
C ASP A 165 4.53 -15.48 12.87
N ASP A 166 4.13 -14.43 13.60
CA ASP A 166 3.03 -14.51 14.57
C ASP A 166 1.72 -14.93 13.88
N LEU A 167 1.41 -14.34 12.72
CA LEU A 167 0.20 -14.67 11.97
C LEU A 167 0.25 -16.10 11.40
N LYS A 168 1.39 -16.55 10.88
CA LYS A 168 1.60 -17.95 10.45
C LYS A 168 1.32 -18.92 11.57
N HIS A 169 1.84 -18.67 12.78
CA HIS A 169 1.60 -19.50 13.96
C HIS A 169 0.12 -19.54 14.34
N GLN A 170 -0.57 -18.40 14.31
CA GLN A 170 -2.00 -18.35 14.62
C GLN A 170 -2.81 -19.14 13.59
N ILE A 171 -2.59 -18.91 12.29
CA ILE A 171 -3.30 -19.62 11.20
C ILE A 171 -3.01 -21.12 11.23
N ALA A 172 -1.77 -21.54 11.54
CA ALA A 172 -1.41 -22.96 11.61
C ALA A 172 -2.24 -23.73 12.65
N SER A 173 -2.70 -23.07 13.70
CA SER A 173 -3.54 -23.65 14.76
C SER A 173 -5.03 -23.76 14.39
N LEU A 174 -5.46 -23.15 13.30
CA LEU A 174 -6.86 -23.11 12.89
C LEU A 174 -7.22 -24.34 12.03
N SER A 175 -8.39 -24.92 12.31
CA SER A 175 -8.92 -26.05 11.55
C SER A 175 -9.61 -25.60 10.24
N ASN A 176 -10.11 -24.37 10.22
CA ASN A 176 -10.79 -23.77 9.07
C ASN A 176 -9.95 -22.64 8.48
N ARG A 177 -9.82 -22.62 7.16
CA ARG A 177 -9.15 -21.54 6.40
C ARG A 177 -10.01 -20.98 5.29
N ASP A 178 -11.31 -21.33 5.31
CA ASP A 178 -12.28 -20.98 4.29
C ASP A 178 -12.90 -19.61 4.56
N PHE A 179 -13.00 -18.82 3.52
CA PHE A 179 -13.74 -17.56 3.56
C PHE A 179 -14.23 -17.16 2.17
N ILE A 180 -15.18 -16.25 2.12
CA ILE A 180 -15.60 -15.55 0.90
C ILE A 180 -15.03 -14.14 0.95
N ALA A 181 -14.45 -13.66 -0.14
CA ALA A 181 -14.11 -12.26 -0.31
C ALA A 181 -15.28 -11.50 -0.94
N LEU A 182 -15.58 -10.31 -0.44
CA LEU A 182 -16.51 -9.42 -1.14
C LEU A 182 -15.89 -8.89 -2.44
N HIS A 183 -14.60 -8.53 -2.40
CA HIS A 183 -13.79 -8.12 -3.55
C HIS A 183 -12.50 -8.95 -3.61
N ASP A 184 -12.07 -9.32 -4.81
CA ASP A 184 -10.88 -10.15 -5.05
C ASP A 184 -9.59 -9.31 -4.92
N GLY A 185 -9.32 -8.87 -3.72
CA GLY A 185 -8.14 -8.05 -3.38
C GLY A 185 -7.20 -8.71 -2.37
N TYR A 186 -7.37 -10.02 -2.10
CA TYR A 186 -6.61 -10.72 -1.08
C TYR A 186 -5.67 -11.80 -1.63
N GLY A 187 -5.51 -11.89 -2.97
CA GLY A 187 -4.78 -12.97 -3.62
C GLY A 187 -3.34 -13.16 -3.11
N SER A 188 -2.59 -12.07 -2.89
CA SER A 188 -1.25 -12.12 -2.29
C SER A 188 -1.26 -12.67 -0.87
N LEU A 189 -2.23 -12.28 -0.04
CA LEU A 189 -2.44 -12.79 1.32
C LEU A 189 -2.81 -14.28 1.29
N VAL A 190 -3.75 -14.67 0.41
CA VAL A 190 -4.21 -16.05 0.20
C VAL A 190 -3.05 -16.97 -0.16
N SER A 191 -2.25 -16.56 -1.14
CA SER A 191 -1.08 -17.31 -1.59
C SER A 191 -0.05 -17.50 -0.47
N HIS A 192 0.25 -16.44 0.28
CA HIS A 192 1.28 -16.44 1.31
C HIS A 192 0.92 -17.33 2.51
N TYR A 193 -0.32 -17.26 2.99
CA TYR A 193 -0.78 -18.01 4.16
C TYR A 193 -1.49 -19.32 3.81
N GLN A 194 -1.53 -19.70 2.53
CA GLN A 194 -2.22 -20.91 2.06
C GLN A 194 -3.68 -20.98 2.56
N LEU A 195 -4.38 -19.85 2.42
CA LEU A 195 -5.78 -19.74 2.77
C LEU A 195 -6.66 -20.32 1.65
N ASN A 196 -7.93 -20.57 1.96
CA ASN A 196 -8.91 -21.04 1.00
C ASN A 196 -9.99 -19.99 0.75
N GLN A 197 -9.76 -19.10 -0.21
CA GLN A 197 -10.78 -18.18 -0.70
C GLN A 197 -11.74 -18.95 -1.59
N LEU A 198 -12.92 -19.32 -1.06
CA LEU A 198 -13.93 -20.10 -1.78
C LEU A 198 -14.42 -19.37 -3.03
N ALA A 199 -14.63 -18.06 -2.92
CA ALA A 199 -14.99 -17.19 -4.04
C ALA A 199 -14.78 -15.72 -3.70
N ALA A 200 -14.85 -14.87 -4.75
CA ALA A 200 -14.99 -13.42 -4.63
C ALA A 200 -16.30 -12.97 -5.30
N PHE A 201 -17.01 -12.02 -4.68
CA PHE A 201 -18.28 -11.49 -5.19
C PHE A 201 -18.09 -10.40 -6.26
N TYR A 202 -17.02 -9.64 -6.12
CA TYR A 202 -16.50 -8.70 -7.13
C TYR A 202 -15.10 -9.16 -7.51
N GLY A 203 -14.82 -9.22 -8.80
CA GLY A 203 -13.49 -9.53 -9.32
C GLY A 203 -12.49 -8.42 -8.98
N GLU A 204 -11.22 -8.65 -9.29
CA GLU A 204 -10.12 -7.72 -9.03
C GLU A 204 -10.38 -6.31 -9.60
N ASN A 205 -11.04 -6.20 -10.75
CA ASN A 205 -11.46 -4.94 -11.37
C ASN A 205 -12.80 -4.38 -10.83
N GLU A 206 -13.25 -4.85 -9.67
CA GLU A 206 -14.51 -4.44 -8.98
C GLU A 206 -15.80 -4.71 -9.77
N GLN A 207 -15.76 -5.56 -10.78
CA GLN A 207 -16.97 -5.98 -11.49
C GLN A 207 -17.64 -7.16 -10.78
N MET A 208 -18.96 -7.08 -10.61
CA MET A 208 -19.74 -8.16 -9.99
C MET A 208 -19.69 -9.43 -10.84
N ILE A 209 -19.47 -10.58 -10.20
CA ILE A 209 -19.48 -11.89 -10.85
C ILE A 209 -20.84 -12.20 -11.50
N GLY A 210 -20.80 -12.97 -12.60
CA GLY A 210 -21.96 -13.35 -13.36
C GLY A 210 -22.92 -14.30 -12.60
N ALA A 211 -24.08 -14.57 -13.19
CA ALA A 211 -25.09 -15.42 -12.57
C ALA A 211 -24.60 -16.86 -12.33
N SER A 212 -23.85 -17.44 -13.27
CA SER A 212 -23.26 -18.79 -13.13
C SER A 212 -22.28 -18.89 -11.96
N SER A 213 -21.39 -17.88 -11.81
CA SER A 213 -20.43 -17.84 -10.71
C SER A 213 -21.13 -17.65 -9.35
N ARG A 214 -22.22 -16.89 -9.28
CA ARG A 214 -23.05 -16.77 -8.08
C ARG A 214 -23.73 -18.08 -7.70
N LEU A 215 -24.18 -18.86 -8.69
CA LEU A 215 -24.74 -20.19 -8.44
C LEU A 215 -23.66 -21.16 -7.94
N ALA A 216 -22.47 -21.14 -8.55
CA ALA A 216 -21.33 -21.94 -8.10
C ALA A 216 -20.93 -21.59 -6.66
N LEU A 217 -20.85 -20.30 -6.32
CA LEU A 217 -20.60 -19.86 -4.95
C LEU A 217 -21.63 -20.41 -3.96
N LYS A 218 -22.92 -20.38 -4.32
CA LYS A 218 -23.99 -20.93 -3.47
C LYS A 218 -23.85 -22.44 -3.27
N GLN A 219 -23.37 -23.17 -4.26
CA GLN A 219 -23.07 -24.61 -4.16
C GLN A 219 -21.83 -24.88 -3.30
N GLU A 220 -20.79 -24.06 -3.43
CA GLU A 220 -19.53 -24.18 -2.69
C GLU A 220 -19.71 -24.04 -1.17
N VAL A 221 -20.68 -23.27 -0.74
CA VAL A 221 -20.97 -23.07 0.68
C VAL A 221 -22.17 -23.87 1.20
N ALA A 222 -22.78 -24.73 0.37
CA ALA A 222 -24.05 -25.37 0.67
C ALA A 222 -24.02 -26.26 1.93
N ASP A 223 -22.90 -26.83 2.29
CA ASP A 223 -22.65 -27.68 3.45
C ASP A 223 -22.14 -26.92 4.69
N LYS A 224 -22.05 -25.60 4.62
CA LYS A 224 -21.51 -24.75 5.68
C LYS A 224 -22.64 -24.03 6.41
N ASP A 225 -22.77 -24.26 7.72
CA ASP A 225 -23.75 -23.55 8.56
C ASP A 225 -23.35 -22.08 8.71
N LYS A 226 -22.04 -21.81 8.84
CA LYS A 226 -21.46 -20.49 9.06
C LYS A 226 -20.39 -20.16 7.99
N VAL A 227 -20.42 -18.93 7.51
CA VAL A 227 -19.51 -18.46 6.47
C VAL A 227 -18.92 -17.09 6.84
N CYS A 228 -17.61 -17.00 6.92
CA CYS A 228 -16.94 -15.71 7.00
C CYS A 228 -16.92 -15.01 5.64
N VAL A 229 -17.26 -13.73 5.64
CA VAL A 229 -17.19 -12.86 4.47
C VAL A 229 -16.25 -11.68 4.77
N LEU A 230 -15.09 -11.69 4.15
CA LEU A 230 -14.20 -10.53 4.19
C LEU A 230 -14.78 -9.39 3.35
N THR A 231 -14.98 -8.25 3.97
CA THR A 231 -15.60 -7.08 3.37
C THR A 231 -14.65 -5.90 3.32
N GLN A 232 -15.03 -4.88 2.55
CA GLN A 232 -14.32 -3.61 2.47
C GLN A 232 -15.32 -2.46 2.62
N PRO A 233 -14.95 -1.32 3.23
CA PRO A 233 -15.88 -0.26 3.57
C PRO A 233 -16.67 0.32 2.38
N GLN A 234 -16.07 0.33 1.19
CA GLN A 234 -16.65 0.91 -0.03
C GLN A 234 -17.68 0.01 -0.73
N PHE A 235 -17.77 -1.28 -0.38
CA PHE A 235 -18.65 -2.21 -1.08
C PHE A 235 -20.02 -2.41 -0.42
N ASN A 236 -21.06 -2.60 -1.24
CA ASN A 236 -22.42 -2.88 -0.79
C ASN A 236 -22.61 -4.36 -0.45
N LEU A 237 -23.02 -4.62 0.78
CA LEU A 237 -23.26 -6.00 1.28
C LEU A 237 -24.59 -6.62 0.82
N LYS A 238 -25.54 -5.84 0.27
CA LYS A 238 -26.86 -6.36 -0.12
C LYS A 238 -26.80 -7.55 -1.08
N PRO A 239 -25.98 -7.58 -2.13
CA PRO A 239 -25.93 -8.69 -3.06
C PRO A 239 -25.52 -10.01 -2.41
N VAL A 240 -24.49 -10.02 -1.55
CA VAL A 240 -24.04 -11.23 -0.88
C VAL A 240 -25.06 -11.69 0.18
N LYS A 241 -25.65 -10.76 0.94
CA LYS A 241 -26.74 -11.08 1.88
C LYS A 241 -27.95 -11.72 1.17
N SER A 242 -28.39 -11.15 0.04
CA SER A 242 -29.52 -11.69 -0.73
C SER A 242 -29.24 -13.09 -1.30
N LEU A 243 -27.99 -13.41 -1.59
CA LEU A 243 -27.62 -14.73 -2.13
C LEU A 243 -27.53 -15.80 -1.04
N LEU A 244 -26.98 -15.49 0.13
CA LEU A 244 -26.51 -16.46 1.11
C LEU A 244 -27.27 -16.44 2.45
N ALA A 245 -27.78 -15.30 2.91
CA ALA A 245 -28.30 -15.15 4.27
C ALA A 245 -29.55 -16.00 4.59
N ALA A 246 -30.24 -16.54 3.57
CA ALA A 246 -31.42 -17.40 3.81
C ALA A 246 -31.05 -18.80 4.37
N ASN A 247 -29.83 -19.27 4.10
CA ASN A 247 -29.39 -20.63 4.39
C ASN A 247 -28.11 -20.69 5.26
N HIS A 248 -27.47 -19.55 5.55
CA HIS A 248 -26.18 -19.50 6.23
C HIS A 248 -26.14 -18.38 7.25
N GLU A 249 -25.47 -18.59 8.38
CA GLU A 249 -25.01 -17.52 9.25
C GLU A 249 -23.80 -16.84 8.61
N LEU A 250 -23.92 -15.53 8.32
CA LEU A 250 -22.87 -14.75 7.69
C LEU A 250 -22.18 -13.88 8.73
N ASP A 251 -20.88 -14.09 8.91
CA ASP A 251 -20.05 -13.21 9.72
C ASP A 251 -19.23 -12.28 8.81
N PHE A 252 -19.46 -10.98 8.95
CA PHE A 252 -18.83 -9.96 8.13
C PHE A 252 -17.66 -9.34 8.87
N VAL A 253 -16.44 -9.60 8.38
CA VAL A 253 -15.20 -9.02 8.90
C VAL A 253 -14.66 -8.01 7.87
N SER A 254 -14.46 -6.76 8.29
CA SER A 254 -14.02 -5.70 7.39
C SER A 254 -12.50 -5.54 7.43
N ILE A 255 -11.83 -5.92 6.33
CA ILE A 255 -10.42 -5.61 6.06
C ILE A 255 -10.38 -4.64 4.90
N ASP A 256 -9.77 -3.46 5.11
CA ASP A 256 -9.60 -2.45 4.07
C ASP A 256 -8.19 -2.54 3.46
N PRO A 257 -8.03 -3.11 2.24
CA PRO A 257 -6.71 -3.24 1.60
C PRO A 257 -6.03 -1.90 1.31
N LEU A 258 -6.77 -0.80 1.28
CA LEU A 258 -6.24 0.54 1.01
C LEU A 258 -5.90 1.32 2.29
N ALA A 259 -6.11 0.74 3.47
CA ALA A 259 -5.78 1.36 4.77
C ALA A 259 -6.34 2.79 4.94
N MET A 260 -7.59 3.03 4.49
CA MET A 260 -8.16 4.38 4.38
C MET A 260 -8.51 5.01 5.73
N SER A 261 -8.61 4.21 6.80
CA SER A 261 -8.88 4.75 8.13
C SER A 261 -7.75 5.66 8.62
N SER A 262 -8.10 6.71 9.38
CA SER A 262 -7.14 7.71 9.87
C SER A 262 -6.16 7.17 10.92
N ASP A 263 -6.51 6.08 11.58
CA ASP A 263 -5.67 5.38 12.57
C ASP A 263 -4.60 4.48 11.92
N MET A 264 -4.73 4.18 10.62
CA MET A 264 -3.72 3.48 9.84
C MET A 264 -2.56 4.43 9.51
N THR A 265 -1.67 4.64 10.46
CA THR A 265 -0.56 5.62 10.37
C THR A 265 0.77 5.01 9.96
N SER A 266 0.90 3.68 9.99
CA SER A 266 2.09 2.95 9.52
C SER A 266 1.70 1.61 8.91
N TYR A 267 2.59 1.04 8.10
CA TYR A 267 2.38 -0.28 7.53
C TYR A 267 2.32 -1.39 8.59
N GLU A 268 3.05 -1.26 9.69
CA GLU A 268 2.98 -2.19 10.82
C GLU A 268 1.59 -2.22 11.46
N ILE A 269 1.00 -1.03 11.71
CA ILE A 269 -0.36 -0.92 12.27
C ILE A 269 -1.36 -1.54 11.33
N PHE A 270 -1.24 -1.25 10.04
CA PHE A 270 -2.08 -1.83 9.00
C PHE A 270 -2.00 -3.36 8.98
N MET A 271 -0.80 -3.96 8.97
CA MET A 271 -0.65 -5.41 8.94
C MET A 271 -1.12 -6.09 10.23
N LYS A 272 -0.98 -5.45 11.39
CA LYS A 272 -1.54 -5.97 12.65
C LYS A 272 -3.07 -5.98 12.61
N ASP A 273 -3.69 -4.96 12.04
CA ASP A 273 -5.15 -4.91 11.85
C ASP A 273 -5.62 -6.01 10.89
N VAL A 274 -4.94 -6.17 9.74
CA VAL A 274 -5.20 -7.25 8.78
C VAL A 274 -5.08 -8.62 9.46
N ALA A 275 -4.00 -8.86 10.20
CA ALA A 275 -3.76 -10.11 10.91
C ALA A 275 -4.87 -10.44 11.92
N SER A 276 -5.21 -9.47 12.77
CA SER A 276 -6.26 -9.63 13.78
C SER A 276 -7.61 -9.98 13.17
N LYS A 277 -8.01 -9.26 12.13
CA LYS A 277 -9.29 -9.46 11.44
C LYS A 277 -9.33 -10.75 10.63
N LEU A 278 -8.23 -11.14 10.02
CA LEU A 278 -8.14 -12.42 9.32
C LEU A 278 -8.31 -13.59 10.29
N VAL A 279 -7.63 -13.57 11.43
CA VAL A 279 -7.78 -14.58 12.48
C VAL A 279 -9.22 -14.60 13.00
N GLN A 280 -9.82 -13.44 13.27
CA GLN A 280 -11.24 -13.34 13.65
C GLN A 280 -12.16 -14.04 12.64
N CYS A 281 -11.92 -13.84 11.35
CA CYS A 281 -12.67 -14.47 10.27
C CYS A 281 -12.53 -15.99 10.27
N LEU A 282 -11.31 -16.50 10.42
CA LEU A 282 -10.99 -17.91 10.30
C LEU A 282 -11.28 -18.75 11.56
N GLN A 283 -11.53 -18.11 12.71
CA GLN A 283 -11.82 -18.78 13.99
C GLN A 283 -13.28 -19.28 14.12
N GLN A 284 -14.08 -19.21 13.08
CA GLN A 284 -15.50 -19.53 13.09
C GLN A 284 -15.78 -21.02 12.88
#